data_792e621b9d94d4bc6e49acd151f78c33
#
_entry.id   792e621b9d94d4bc6e49acd151f78c33
#
_cell.length_a   1.000
_cell.length_b   1.000
_cell.length_c   1.000
_cell.angle_alpha   90.00
_cell.angle_beta   90.00
_cell.angle_gamma   90.00
#
_symmetry.space_group_name_H-M   'P 1'
#
loop_
_entity.id
_entity.type
_entity.pdbx_description
1 polymer ?
#
loop_
_entity_poly.entity_id
_entity_poly.type
_entity_poly.pdbx_seq_one_letter_code
_entity_poly.pdbx_strand_id
1 'polypeptide(L)'
;KIGIKKEMLHGVQLIRSHADVTDPNLTSLKALLELKEELKDTVTLQIVSFPQEGMYSYEGPHGESGAELVEEGLKMGADCVGGIPHFEQCREFGEHSMHTVVELASKYDKLIDVHCDETDDPNSRYVELLSALAYKAGIGPKVTASHTCSLGSADNAYFFHLTKLLKAAHINFACAPTENLYLQGRQDTFPKRRGITRV
;
A
#
# COMPACT_ATOMS: atom_id res chain seq x y z
N LYS A 1 -11.48 9.60 -15.53
CA LYS A 1 -11.55 11.05 -15.83
C LYS A 1 -12.51 11.83 -14.93
N ILE A 2 -13.77 11.42 -14.74
CA ILE A 2 -14.77 12.18 -13.95
C ILE A 2 -14.29 12.36 -12.50
N GLY A 3 -13.81 11.30 -11.85
CA GLY A 3 -13.26 11.37 -10.48
C GLY A 3 -12.10 12.36 -10.38
N ILE A 4 -11.10 12.23 -11.25
CA ILE A 4 -9.95 13.15 -11.28
C ILE A 4 -10.39 14.62 -11.42
N LYS A 5 -11.34 14.90 -12.33
CA LYS A 5 -11.87 16.26 -12.48
C LYS A 5 -12.55 16.79 -11.20
N LYS A 6 -13.27 15.93 -10.47
CA LYS A 6 -13.88 16.31 -9.19
C LYS A 6 -12.82 16.64 -8.16
N GLU A 7 -11.78 15.81 -8.03
CA GLU A 7 -10.68 16.09 -7.11
C GLU A 7 -9.97 17.41 -7.44
N MET A 8 -9.72 17.68 -8.72
CA MET A 8 -9.13 18.95 -9.16
C MET A 8 -9.99 20.16 -8.80
N LEU A 9 -11.33 20.04 -8.89
CA LEU A 9 -12.25 21.11 -8.47
C LEU A 9 -12.17 21.41 -6.97
N HIS A 10 -11.70 20.46 -6.16
CA HIS A 10 -11.43 20.64 -4.74
C HIS A 10 -9.97 21.05 -4.44
N GLY A 11 -9.19 21.40 -5.47
CA GLY A 11 -7.84 21.91 -5.33
C GLY A 11 -6.76 20.83 -5.26
N VAL A 12 -7.09 19.57 -5.55
CA VAL A 12 -6.11 18.46 -5.58
C VAL A 12 -5.22 18.62 -6.80
N GLN A 13 -3.90 18.65 -6.57
CA GLN A 13 -2.88 18.82 -7.60
C GLN A 13 -2.07 17.53 -7.85
N LEU A 14 -2.09 16.60 -6.88
CA LEU A 14 -1.43 15.30 -6.99
C LEU A 14 -2.40 14.21 -6.54
N ILE A 15 -2.56 13.19 -7.37
CA ILE A 15 -3.39 12.02 -7.09
C ILE A 15 -2.50 10.79 -7.19
N ARG A 16 -2.52 9.94 -6.15
CA ARG A 16 -1.93 8.62 -6.20
C ARG A 16 -3.06 7.58 -6.32
N SER A 17 -3.01 6.77 -7.36
CA SER A 17 -4.04 5.79 -7.67
C SER A 17 -3.45 4.38 -7.69
N HIS A 18 -4.12 3.45 -7.03
CA HIS A 18 -3.75 2.05 -7.02
C HIS A 18 -4.37 1.34 -8.23
N ALA A 19 -3.53 0.81 -9.10
CA ALA A 19 -3.93 -0.02 -10.24
C ALA A 19 -3.81 -1.47 -9.84
N ASP A 20 -4.94 -2.15 -9.69
CA ASP A 20 -4.93 -3.59 -9.46
C ASP A 20 -4.29 -4.31 -10.66
N VAL A 21 -3.21 -5.04 -10.38
CA VAL A 21 -2.46 -5.83 -11.37
C VAL A 21 -2.77 -7.33 -11.28
N THR A 22 -3.65 -7.76 -10.39
CA THR A 22 -4.13 -9.15 -10.36
C THR A 22 -5.13 -9.45 -11.48
N ASP A 23 -5.35 -8.50 -12.41
CA ASP A 23 -5.82 -8.73 -13.76
C ASP A 23 -4.59 -8.93 -14.69
N PRO A 24 -4.32 -10.15 -15.22
CA PRO A 24 -3.16 -10.41 -16.07
C PRO A 24 -3.12 -9.59 -17.36
N ASN A 25 -4.25 -9.02 -17.78
CA ASN A 25 -4.30 -8.08 -18.90
C ASN A 25 -3.82 -6.68 -18.50
N LEU A 26 -3.62 -6.39 -17.20
CA LEU A 26 -3.22 -5.11 -16.65
C LEU A 26 -4.11 -3.94 -17.16
N THR A 27 -5.42 -4.19 -17.26
CA THR A 27 -6.37 -3.27 -17.89
C THR A 27 -6.44 -1.94 -17.18
N SER A 28 -6.56 -1.96 -15.84
CA SER A 28 -6.61 -0.74 -15.03
C SER A 28 -5.31 0.04 -15.08
N LEU A 29 -4.17 -0.64 -15.05
CA LEU A 29 -2.85 -0.02 -15.13
C LEU A 29 -2.67 0.69 -16.49
N LYS A 30 -2.97 0.01 -17.60
CA LYS A 30 -2.87 0.60 -18.94
C LYS A 30 -3.72 1.87 -19.07
N ALA A 31 -4.97 1.80 -18.61
CA ALA A 31 -5.88 2.96 -18.64
C ALA A 31 -5.37 4.13 -17.78
N LEU A 32 -4.77 3.86 -16.62
CA LEU A 32 -4.21 4.91 -15.76
C LEU A 32 -2.93 5.50 -16.35
N LEU A 33 -2.08 4.71 -17.01
CA LEU A 33 -0.89 5.21 -17.71
C LEU A 33 -1.26 6.13 -18.88
N GLU A 34 -2.31 5.78 -19.66
CA GLU A 34 -2.84 6.66 -20.70
C GLU A 34 -3.38 7.98 -20.12
N LEU A 35 -4.14 7.90 -19.02
CA LEU A 35 -4.64 9.08 -18.33
C LEU A 35 -3.53 9.96 -17.76
N LYS A 36 -2.48 9.35 -17.24
CA LYS A 36 -1.31 10.07 -16.71
C LYS A 36 -0.66 10.93 -17.80
N GLU A 37 -0.45 10.36 -18.98
CA GLU A 37 0.10 11.09 -20.12
C GLU A 37 -0.84 12.20 -20.62
N GLU A 38 -2.14 11.89 -20.72
CA GLU A 38 -3.15 12.87 -21.16
C GLU A 38 -3.27 14.08 -20.20
N LEU A 39 -3.09 13.86 -18.91
CA LEU A 39 -3.34 14.88 -17.87
C LEU A 39 -2.06 15.50 -17.31
N LYS A 40 -0.88 15.16 -17.82
CA LYS A 40 0.42 15.56 -17.27
C LYS A 40 0.61 17.05 -17.05
N ASP A 41 -0.01 17.90 -17.88
CA ASP A 41 0.07 19.35 -17.79
C ASP A 41 -0.98 19.97 -16.83
N THR A 42 -1.84 19.13 -16.24
CA THR A 42 -2.99 19.60 -15.44
C THR A 42 -2.95 19.09 -14.01
N VAL A 43 -2.57 17.85 -13.80
CA VAL A 43 -2.50 17.19 -12.47
C VAL A 43 -1.40 16.13 -12.48
N THR A 44 -0.67 16.03 -11.37
CA THR A 44 0.29 14.95 -11.19
C THR A 44 -0.45 13.65 -10.83
N LEU A 45 -0.34 12.62 -11.68
CA LEU A 45 -0.89 11.31 -11.41
C LEU A 45 0.25 10.32 -11.13
N GLN A 46 0.33 9.82 -9.91
CA GLN A 46 1.20 8.71 -9.51
C GLN A 46 0.40 7.41 -9.54
N ILE A 47 0.99 6.36 -10.07
CA ILE A 47 0.34 5.06 -10.23
C ILE A 47 1.09 4.02 -9.40
N VAL A 48 0.35 3.32 -8.55
CA VAL A 48 0.84 2.19 -7.77
C VAL A 48 0.52 0.91 -8.52
N SER A 49 1.53 0.10 -8.82
CA SER A 49 1.35 -1.28 -9.28
C SER A 49 0.95 -2.12 -8.05
N PHE A 50 -0.33 -2.47 -7.94
CA PHE A 50 -0.94 -2.95 -6.70
C PHE A 50 -1.51 -4.36 -6.84
N PRO A 51 -1.04 -5.33 -6.02
CA PRO A 51 -1.51 -6.71 -6.07
C PRO A 51 -2.70 -6.91 -5.12
N GLN A 52 -3.93 -6.57 -5.55
CA GLN A 52 -5.13 -6.60 -4.71
C GLN A 52 -5.37 -7.97 -4.05
N GLU A 53 -5.08 -9.06 -4.74
CA GLU A 53 -5.29 -10.41 -4.25
C GLU A 53 -4.02 -11.03 -3.61
N GLY A 54 -3.00 -10.20 -3.34
CA GLY A 54 -1.72 -10.62 -2.76
C GLY A 54 -0.63 -10.85 -3.81
N MET A 55 0.62 -10.85 -3.35
CA MET A 55 1.80 -11.14 -4.20
C MET A 55 2.04 -12.64 -4.32
N TYR A 56 1.84 -13.37 -3.24
CA TYR A 56 2.17 -14.80 -3.13
C TYR A 56 0.94 -15.68 -2.95
N SER A 57 -0.17 -15.10 -2.53
CA SER A 57 -1.46 -15.79 -2.42
C SER A 57 -2.22 -15.85 -3.73
N TYR A 58 -1.90 -14.96 -4.66
CA TYR A 58 -2.51 -14.91 -5.98
C TYR A 58 -1.76 -15.78 -6.98
N GLU A 59 -2.53 -16.54 -7.76
CA GLU A 59 -2.07 -17.28 -8.95
C GLU A 59 -2.99 -16.94 -10.12
N GLY A 60 -2.42 -16.38 -11.16
CA GLY A 60 -3.14 -16.00 -12.37
C GLY A 60 -3.48 -17.20 -13.25
N PRO A 61 -4.32 -17.00 -14.28
CA PRO A 61 -4.81 -18.08 -15.13
C PRO A 61 -3.73 -18.80 -15.96
N HIS A 62 -2.53 -18.22 -16.06
CA HIS A 62 -1.37 -18.82 -16.74
C HIS A 62 -0.21 -19.11 -15.78
N GLY A 63 -0.47 -19.06 -14.46
CA GLY A 63 0.51 -19.32 -13.40
C GLY A 63 1.31 -18.09 -12.97
N GLU A 64 0.91 -16.88 -13.40
CA GLU A 64 1.56 -15.64 -12.97
C GLU A 64 1.32 -15.41 -11.48
N SER A 65 2.35 -15.08 -10.72
CA SER A 65 2.22 -14.60 -9.36
C SER A 65 1.91 -13.09 -9.31
N GLY A 66 1.27 -12.64 -8.23
CA GLY A 66 1.05 -11.20 -8.03
C GLY A 66 2.36 -10.40 -8.03
N ALA A 67 3.45 -10.99 -7.54
CA ALA A 67 4.77 -10.36 -7.54
C ALA A 67 5.31 -10.11 -8.95
N GLU A 68 5.17 -11.09 -9.86
CA GLU A 68 5.55 -10.94 -11.27
C GLU A 68 4.73 -9.85 -11.97
N LEU A 69 3.41 -9.79 -11.69
CA LEU A 69 2.53 -8.77 -12.26
C LEU A 69 2.83 -7.37 -11.71
N VAL A 70 3.20 -7.25 -10.42
CA VAL A 70 3.68 -5.99 -9.84
C VAL A 70 4.95 -5.53 -10.57
N GLU A 71 5.93 -6.43 -10.76
CA GLU A 71 7.16 -6.09 -11.46
C GLU A 71 6.91 -5.68 -12.91
N GLU A 72 5.99 -6.35 -13.60
CA GLU A 72 5.61 -5.98 -14.97
C GLU A 72 4.99 -4.56 -15.00
N GLY A 73 4.13 -4.26 -14.05
CA GLY A 73 3.55 -2.91 -13.92
C GLY A 73 4.60 -1.81 -13.72
N LEU A 74 5.68 -2.10 -12.97
CA LEU A 74 6.81 -1.16 -12.83
C LEU A 74 7.56 -0.96 -14.13
N LYS A 75 7.80 -2.04 -14.89
CA LYS A 75 8.43 -1.97 -16.22
C LYS A 75 7.59 -1.16 -17.22
N MET A 76 6.26 -1.21 -17.11
CA MET A 76 5.35 -0.41 -17.93
C MET A 76 5.32 1.07 -17.56
N GLY A 77 5.81 1.47 -16.39
CA GLY A 77 5.90 2.87 -16.01
C GLY A 77 5.13 3.28 -14.75
N ALA A 78 4.66 2.34 -13.94
CA ALA A 78 4.13 2.65 -12.61
C ALA A 78 5.19 3.36 -11.75
N ASP A 79 4.73 4.25 -10.87
CA ASP A 79 5.59 5.10 -10.04
C ASP A 79 5.93 4.47 -8.70
N CYS A 80 5.05 3.60 -8.20
CA CYS A 80 5.13 3.03 -6.87
C CYS A 80 4.98 1.51 -6.91
N VAL A 81 5.71 0.83 -6.04
CA VAL A 81 5.49 -0.59 -5.71
C VAL A 81 4.37 -0.67 -4.68
N GLY A 82 3.32 -1.40 -4.98
CA GLY A 82 2.22 -1.70 -4.05
C GLY A 82 2.45 -2.97 -3.25
N GLY A 83 1.62 -3.19 -2.24
CA GLY A 83 1.57 -4.41 -1.45
C GLY A 83 0.38 -4.40 -0.49
N ILE A 84 -0.07 -5.58 -0.09
CA ILE A 84 -1.17 -5.77 0.86
C ILE A 84 -0.91 -7.01 1.76
N PRO A 85 0.10 -6.93 2.66
CA PRO A 85 0.62 -8.10 3.36
C PRO A 85 -0.39 -8.78 4.28
N HIS A 86 -1.34 -8.05 4.85
CA HIS A 86 -2.37 -8.60 5.74
C HIS A 86 -3.47 -9.36 4.97
N PHE A 87 -3.49 -9.29 3.65
CA PHE A 87 -4.41 -10.01 2.77
C PHE A 87 -3.82 -11.32 2.24
N GLU A 88 -2.53 -11.54 2.46
CA GLU A 88 -1.87 -12.80 2.11
C GLU A 88 -2.43 -13.96 2.95
N GLN A 89 -2.40 -15.19 2.40
CA GLN A 89 -2.96 -16.39 3.05
C GLN A 89 -2.34 -16.73 4.39
N CYS A 90 -1.08 -16.34 4.61
CA CYS A 90 -0.40 -16.56 5.87
C CYS A 90 0.60 -15.43 6.17
N ARG A 91 1.06 -15.39 7.42
CA ARG A 91 2.01 -14.38 7.90
C ARG A 91 3.32 -14.40 7.11
N GLU A 92 3.82 -15.58 6.83
CA GLU A 92 5.08 -15.77 6.11
C GLU A 92 5.02 -15.19 4.68
N PHE A 93 3.88 -15.33 4.00
CA PHE A 93 3.68 -14.71 2.69
C PHE A 93 3.62 -13.18 2.80
N GLY A 94 2.95 -12.67 3.83
CA GLY A 94 2.93 -11.22 4.10
C GLY A 94 4.33 -10.67 4.41
N GLU A 95 5.13 -11.35 5.20
CA GLU A 95 6.52 -10.98 5.47
C GLU A 95 7.36 -11.03 4.19
N HIS A 96 7.20 -12.09 3.39
CA HIS A 96 7.90 -12.23 2.11
C HIS A 96 7.53 -11.09 1.15
N SER A 97 6.26 -10.74 1.07
CA SER A 97 5.80 -9.63 0.22
C SER A 97 6.45 -8.29 0.61
N MET A 98 6.69 -8.03 1.90
CA MET A 98 7.39 -6.81 2.35
C MET A 98 8.86 -6.79 1.90
N HIS A 99 9.56 -7.91 1.92
CA HIS A 99 10.91 -8.00 1.36
C HIS A 99 10.91 -7.70 -0.13
N THR A 100 10.00 -8.32 -0.89
CA THR A 100 9.87 -8.11 -2.34
C THR A 100 9.54 -6.67 -2.70
N VAL A 101 8.65 -6.01 -1.93
CA VAL A 101 8.33 -4.58 -2.11
C VAL A 101 9.59 -3.72 -2.04
N VAL A 102 10.43 -3.93 -1.01
CA VAL A 102 11.66 -3.15 -0.83
C VAL A 102 12.71 -3.48 -1.90
N GLU A 103 12.82 -4.76 -2.29
CA GLU A 103 13.72 -5.20 -3.36
C GLU A 103 13.35 -4.59 -4.72
N LEU A 104 12.07 -4.66 -5.11
CA LEU A 104 11.58 -4.08 -6.36
C LEU A 104 11.72 -2.55 -6.38
N ALA A 105 11.41 -1.88 -5.27
CA ALA A 105 11.59 -0.44 -5.15
C ALA A 105 13.06 -0.02 -5.31
N SER A 106 13.97 -0.77 -4.72
CA SER A 106 15.42 -0.55 -4.85
C SER A 106 15.91 -0.84 -6.27
N LYS A 107 15.44 -1.93 -6.88
CA LYS A 107 15.82 -2.35 -8.23
C LYS A 107 15.42 -1.35 -9.31
N TYR A 108 14.22 -0.78 -9.19
CA TYR A 108 13.63 0.13 -10.19
C TYR A 108 13.66 1.60 -9.79
N ASP A 109 14.26 1.94 -8.65
CA ASP A 109 14.29 3.29 -8.07
C ASP A 109 12.89 3.90 -7.91
N LYS A 110 11.93 3.13 -7.37
CA LYS A 110 10.53 3.52 -7.25
C LYS A 110 10.15 3.89 -5.82
N LEU A 111 9.01 4.58 -5.70
CA LEU A 111 8.33 4.79 -4.43
C LEU A 111 7.67 3.49 -3.95
N ILE A 112 7.30 3.44 -2.68
CA ILE A 112 6.54 2.35 -2.07
C ILE A 112 5.24 2.92 -1.51
N ASP A 113 4.12 2.23 -1.77
CA ASP A 113 2.84 2.51 -1.13
C ASP A 113 2.11 1.20 -0.83
N VAL A 114 2.12 0.80 0.43
CA VAL A 114 1.57 -0.47 0.92
C VAL A 114 0.29 -0.22 1.68
N HIS A 115 -0.80 -0.92 1.34
CA HIS A 115 -1.95 -1.07 2.22
C HIS A 115 -1.52 -1.92 3.41
N CYS A 116 -1.00 -1.25 4.44
CA CYS A 116 -0.27 -1.88 5.53
C CYS A 116 -1.18 -2.00 6.75
N ASP A 117 -1.39 -3.25 7.22
CA ASP A 117 -2.14 -3.51 8.45
C ASP A 117 -3.54 -2.87 8.48
N GLU A 118 -4.25 -2.92 7.34
CA GLU A 118 -5.62 -2.42 7.20
C GLU A 118 -6.64 -3.44 7.78
N THR A 119 -6.48 -3.72 9.04
CA THR A 119 -7.29 -4.68 9.80
C THR A 119 -7.42 -4.24 11.25
N ASP A 120 -8.45 -4.74 11.96
CA ASP A 120 -8.61 -4.53 13.41
C ASP A 120 -7.74 -5.46 14.26
N ASP A 121 -7.06 -6.45 13.65
CA ASP A 121 -6.18 -7.38 14.38
C ASP A 121 -4.92 -6.68 14.85
N PRO A 122 -4.70 -6.49 16.18
CA PRO A 122 -3.49 -5.87 16.71
C PRO A 122 -2.22 -6.69 16.49
N ASN A 123 -2.34 -7.94 16.04
CA ASN A 123 -1.20 -8.80 15.68
C ASN A 123 -0.76 -8.64 14.22
N SER A 124 -1.51 -7.90 13.40
CA SER A 124 -1.02 -7.44 12.11
C SER A 124 0.01 -6.34 12.36
N ARG A 125 1.29 -6.63 12.07
CA ARG A 125 2.46 -5.80 12.43
C ARG A 125 3.45 -5.65 11.28
N TYR A 126 2.96 -5.68 10.06
CA TYR A 126 3.81 -5.55 8.87
C TYR A 126 4.44 -4.17 8.73
N VAL A 127 3.83 -3.13 9.32
CA VAL A 127 4.43 -1.80 9.39
C VAL A 127 5.76 -1.79 10.13
N GLU A 128 5.93 -2.65 11.14
CA GLU A 128 7.19 -2.84 11.85
C GLU A 128 8.27 -3.39 10.92
N LEU A 129 7.96 -4.47 10.20
CA LEU A 129 8.88 -5.08 9.24
C LEU A 129 9.22 -4.13 8.09
N LEU A 130 8.21 -3.50 7.48
CA LEU A 130 8.40 -2.53 6.41
C LEU A 130 9.32 -1.39 6.83
N SER A 131 9.11 -0.85 8.04
CA SER A 131 9.93 0.23 8.60
C SER A 131 11.37 -0.21 8.84
N ALA A 132 11.58 -1.41 9.36
CA ALA A 132 12.91 -1.96 9.59
C ALA A 132 13.68 -2.18 8.27
N LEU A 133 13.01 -2.70 7.26
CA LEU A 133 13.57 -2.88 5.92
C LEU A 133 13.90 -1.55 5.26
N ALA A 134 12.98 -0.57 5.33
CA ALA A 134 13.16 0.77 4.80
C ALA A 134 14.33 1.51 5.46
N TYR A 135 14.43 1.41 6.79
CA TYR A 135 15.55 1.96 7.56
C TYR A 135 16.89 1.36 7.12
N LYS A 136 16.94 0.04 7.03
CA LYS A 136 18.15 -0.71 6.64
C LYS A 136 18.60 -0.41 5.22
N ALA A 137 17.63 -0.21 4.31
CA ALA A 137 17.88 0.15 2.92
C ALA A 137 18.15 1.66 2.70
N GLY A 138 17.92 2.51 3.70
CA GLY A 138 18.07 3.96 3.59
C GLY A 138 17.03 4.64 2.70
N ILE A 139 15.85 4.01 2.48
CA ILE A 139 14.82 4.49 1.54
C ILE A 139 13.53 4.99 2.24
N GLY A 140 13.55 5.15 3.55
CA GLY A 140 12.36 5.51 4.33
C GLY A 140 11.53 6.66 3.77
N PRO A 141 12.11 7.79 3.35
CA PRO A 141 11.35 8.89 2.73
C PRO A 141 10.58 8.53 1.47
N LYS A 142 10.92 7.41 0.81
CA LYS A 142 10.20 6.87 -0.35
C LYS A 142 9.06 5.92 0.01
N VAL A 143 8.89 5.58 1.29
CA VAL A 143 7.93 4.58 1.76
C VAL A 143 6.71 5.25 2.36
N THR A 144 5.54 4.83 1.93
CA THR A 144 4.24 5.16 2.52
C THR A 144 3.58 3.89 3.04
N ALA A 145 3.22 3.88 4.33
CA ALA A 145 2.34 2.89 4.91
C ALA A 145 0.93 3.48 4.97
N SER A 146 0.04 2.96 4.12
CA SER A 146 -1.35 3.39 4.05
C SER A 146 -2.21 2.61 5.04
N HIS A 147 -3.22 3.26 5.61
CA HIS A 147 -4.20 2.75 6.57
C HIS A 147 -3.65 2.48 7.97
N THR A 148 -2.80 1.49 8.18
CA THR A 148 -2.24 1.06 9.48
C THR A 148 -3.27 0.98 10.63
N CYS A 149 -4.47 0.46 10.33
CA CYS A 149 -5.63 0.44 11.25
C CYS A 149 -5.36 -0.38 12.51
N SER A 150 -4.55 -1.45 12.39
CA SER A 150 -4.18 -2.32 13.52
C SER A 150 -3.55 -1.55 14.68
N LEU A 151 -2.88 -0.43 14.39
CA LEU A 151 -2.27 0.43 15.41
C LEU A 151 -3.31 1.08 16.34
N GLY A 152 -4.54 1.28 15.86
CA GLY A 152 -5.65 1.74 16.68
C GLY A 152 -6.08 0.73 17.76
N SER A 153 -5.82 -0.55 17.53
CA SER A 153 -6.12 -1.66 18.44
C SER A 153 -4.88 -2.18 19.20
N ALA A 154 -3.68 -1.70 18.83
CA ALA A 154 -2.42 -2.12 19.46
C ALA A 154 -2.28 -1.59 20.89
N ASP A 155 -1.60 -2.37 21.74
CA ASP A 155 -1.29 -1.92 23.08
C ASP A 155 -0.26 -0.77 23.09
N ASN A 156 -0.30 0.02 24.17
CA ASN A 156 0.54 1.20 24.30
C ASN A 156 2.04 0.88 24.39
N ALA A 157 2.41 -0.27 24.95
CA ALA A 157 3.82 -0.65 25.12
C ALA A 157 4.44 -0.97 23.76
N TYR A 158 3.74 -1.74 22.93
CA TYR A 158 4.15 -2.03 21.55
C TYR A 158 4.23 -0.74 20.73
N PHE A 159 3.16 0.07 20.75
CA PHE A 159 3.12 1.31 19.98
C PHE A 159 4.25 2.27 20.36
N PHE A 160 4.52 2.45 21.67
CA PHE A 160 5.65 3.27 22.15
C PHE A 160 7.00 2.74 21.64
N HIS A 161 7.20 1.43 21.62
CA HIS A 161 8.42 0.84 21.09
C HIS A 161 8.52 1.06 19.57
N LEU A 162 7.43 0.79 18.84
CA LEU A 162 7.36 0.97 17.39
C LEU A 162 7.66 2.41 16.96
N THR A 163 7.18 3.43 17.68
CA THR A 163 7.39 4.84 17.30
C THR A 163 8.87 5.22 17.21
N LYS A 164 9.76 4.55 17.92
CA LYS A 164 11.21 4.78 17.81
C LYS A 164 11.73 4.34 16.46
N LEU A 165 11.27 3.19 15.99
CA LEU A 165 11.62 2.66 14.66
C LEU A 165 11.03 3.52 13.54
N LEU A 166 9.74 3.88 13.66
CA LEU A 166 9.06 4.73 12.67
C LEU A 166 9.77 6.07 12.48
N LYS A 167 10.16 6.72 13.59
CA LYS A 167 10.92 7.97 13.55
C LYS A 167 12.30 7.79 12.93
N ALA A 168 13.01 6.73 13.27
CA ALA A 168 14.34 6.45 12.70
C ALA A 168 14.27 6.11 11.21
N ALA A 169 13.22 5.42 10.79
CA ALA A 169 13.01 5.02 9.40
C ALA A 169 12.53 6.19 8.50
N HIS A 170 11.93 7.23 9.08
CA HIS A 170 11.38 8.38 8.33
C HIS A 170 10.34 7.96 7.27
N ILE A 171 9.52 6.94 7.54
CA ILE A 171 8.44 6.55 6.62
C ILE A 171 7.27 7.53 6.72
N ASN A 172 6.45 7.55 5.66
CA ASN A 172 5.24 8.36 5.57
C ASN A 172 4.00 7.50 5.86
N PHE A 173 2.91 8.14 6.27
CA PHE A 173 1.62 7.51 6.48
C PHE A 173 0.56 8.18 5.63
N ALA A 174 -0.34 7.36 5.06
CA ALA A 174 -1.56 7.84 4.43
C ALA A 174 -2.77 7.39 5.26
N CYS A 175 -3.52 8.37 5.75
CA CYS A 175 -4.71 8.14 6.57
C CYS A 175 -5.96 8.26 5.72
N ALA A 176 -6.83 7.24 5.75
CA ALA A 176 -8.12 7.23 5.06
C ALA A 176 -9.26 7.00 6.06
N PRO A 177 -9.53 7.95 6.99
CA PRO A 177 -10.43 7.72 8.12
C PRO A 177 -11.88 7.42 7.70
N THR A 178 -12.40 8.05 6.66
CA THR A 178 -13.76 7.81 6.16
C THR A 178 -13.94 6.40 5.63
N GLU A 179 -12.94 5.86 4.95
CA GLU A 179 -12.92 4.50 4.44
C GLU A 179 -12.75 3.50 5.60
N ASN A 180 -11.74 3.70 6.43
CA ASN A 180 -11.42 2.77 7.50
C ASN A 180 -12.53 2.68 8.55
N LEU A 181 -13.18 3.79 8.93
CA LEU A 181 -14.34 3.75 9.82
C LEU A 181 -15.52 2.98 9.22
N TYR A 182 -15.64 2.91 7.89
CA TYR A 182 -16.64 2.11 7.22
C TYR A 182 -16.26 0.63 7.15
N LEU A 183 -15.01 0.31 6.84
CA LEU A 183 -14.51 -1.05 6.62
C LEU A 183 -14.26 -1.81 7.93
N GLN A 184 -13.71 -1.15 8.95
CA GLN A 184 -13.28 -1.81 10.18
C GLN A 184 -14.43 -2.17 11.13
N GLY A 185 -14.20 -3.11 12.03
CA GLY A 185 -15.15 -3.56 13.06
C GLY A 185 -16.32 -4.39 12.54
N ARG A 186 -16.25 -4.91 11.32
CA ARG A 186 -17.37 -5.69 10.73
C ARG A 186 -17.51 -7.08 11.33
N GLN A 187 -16.40 -7.71 11.72
CA GLN A 187 -16.36 -9.04 12.34
C GLN A 187 -16.45 -8.96 13.87
N ASP A 188 -16.27 -7.78 14.47
CA ASP A 188 -16.31 -7.63 15.91
C ASP A 188 -17.74 -7.78 16.47
N THR A 189 -17.81 -8.42 17.63
CA THR A 189 -18.96 -8.33 18.54
C THR A 189 -18.95 -6.96 19.25
N PHE A 190 -19.80 -6.78 20.24
CA PHE A 190 -19.83 -5.50 20.94
C PHE A 190 -18.85 -5.49 22.14
N PRO A 191 -18.07 -4.42 22.39
CA PRO A 191 -17.93 -3.18 21.64
C PRO A 191 -17.08 -3.35 20.39
N LYS A 192 -17.52 -2.75 19.27
CA LYS A 192 -16.80 -2.82 18.01
C LYS A 192 -15.57 -1.90 18.02
N ARG A 193 -14.44 -2.46 17.68
CA ARG A 193 -13.24 -1.69 17.34
C ARG A 193 -13.41 -1.11 15.94
N ARG A 194 -12.95 0.12 15.77
CA ARG A 194 -12.90 0.76 14.47
C ARG A 194 -11.55 1.43 14.33
N GLY A 195 -10.58 0.65 13.87
CA GLY A 195 -9.21 1.11 13.72
C GLY A 195 -9.08 2.17 12.64
N ILE A 196 -8.41 3.24 12.99
CA ILE A 196 -7.89 4.24 12.07
C ILE A 196 -6.40 4.37 12.32
N THR A 197 -5.69 4.95 11.37
CA THR A 197 -4.25 5.24 11.53
C THR A 197 -4.02 5.97 12.85
N ARG A 198 -3.12 5.46 13.67
CA ARG A 198 -2.74 6.05 14.95
C ARG A 198 -1.47 6.87 14.76
N VAL A 199 -1.63 8.14 14.41
CA VAL A 199 -0.54 9.10 14.16
C VAL A 199 -0.44 10.14 15.24
#